data_66ad206fffe7fa3d8fa6d65cd7483dd0
#
_entry.id   66ad206fffe7fa3d8fa6d65cd7483dd0
#
_cell.length_a   1.000
_cell.length_b   1.000
_cell.length_c   1.000
_cell.angle_alpha   90.00
_cell.angle_beta   90.00
_cell.angle_gamma   90.00
#
_symmetry.space_group_name_H-M   'P 1'
#
loop_
_entity.id
_entity.type
_entity.pdbx_description
1 polymer ?
#
loop_
_entity_poly.entity_id
_entity_poly.type
_entity_poly.pdbx_seq_one_letter_code
_entity_poly.pdbx_strand_id
1 'polypeptide(L)'
;MIHHADVEIFNDAPTEIHFLPSFAYSPLRHLRYKRFFKRYADLQFAHYDEKLGFAYPEEIFNAVYSLIHIFHHVLHEGIGLRQLMDYYYILCHLNDDQRGKSWLEIKHLGLGRFAAAVMYVQQRIFELEDDYLLCEPNVKLGRMLLTEIKRSGNFGHYDARNREVNRQSKLSVYWHNVSRNVIFFRFAPSEVFFAPFWKPCHLLWRVMKKYR
;
A
#
# COMPACT_ATOMS: atom_id res chain seq x y z
N MET A 1 -15.76 -4.70 -1.89
CA MET A 1 -15.52 -4.45 -3.32
C MET A 1 -14.52 -5.50 -3.76
N ILE A 2 -14.84 -6.30 -4.77
CA ILE A 2 -13.85 -7.21 -5.37
C ILE A 2 -12.94 -6.29 -6.17
N HIS A 3 -11.66 -6.26 -5.88
CA HIS A 3 -10.70 -5.38 -6.55
C HIS A 3 -9.75 -6.16 -7.46
N HIS A 4 -9.72 -7.49 -7.34
CA HIS A 4 -8.97 -8.40 -8.19
C HIS A 4 -9.82 -9.63 -8.56
N ALA A 5 -9.40 -10.33 -9.57
CA ALA A 5 -9.83 -11.68 -9.92
C ALA A 5 -8.59 -12.55 -10.14
N ASP A 6 -8.64 -13.77 -9.61
CA ASP A 6 -7.66 -14.79 -9.90
C ASP A 6 -7.92 -15.32 -11.32
N VAL A 7 -6.87 -15.40 -12.13
CA VAL A 7 -6.95 -15.85 -13.52
C VAL A 7 -5.82 -16.85 -13.77
N GLU A 8 -6.15 -18.00 -14.32
CA GLU A 8 -5.18 -19.02 -14.70
C GLU A 8 -4.63 -18.70 -16.10
N ILE A 9 -3.68 -17.75 -16.19
CA ILE A 9 -2.99 -17.42 -17.44
C ILE A 9 -1.75 -18.31 -17.60
N PHE A 10 -1.08 -18.63 -16.50
CA PHE A 10 0.12 -19.45 -16.46
C PHE A 10 -0.10 -20.68 -15.58
N ASN A 11 0.28 -21.87 -16.08
CA ASN A 11 0.06 -23.12 -15.35
C ASN A 11 0.81 -23.21 -14.01
N ASP A 12 1.93 -22.50 -13.89
CA ASP A 12 2.86 -22.59 -12.75
C ASP A 12 2.91 -21.31 -11.88
N ALA A 13 2.11 -20.30 -12.20
CA ALA A 13 2.12 -19.05 -11.46
C ALA A 13 0.69 -18.51 -11.22
N PRO A 14 0.29 -18.33 -9.96
CA PRO A 14 -0.97 -17.66 -9.65
C PRO A 14 -0.92 -16.22 -10.19
N THR A 15 -1.93 -15.85 -10.97
CA THR A 15 -2.03 -14.54 -11.60
C THR A 15 -3.29 -13.84 -11.11
N GLU A 16 -3.15 -12.61 -10.65
CA GLU A 16 -4.25 -11.75 -10.23
C GLU A 16 -4.41 -10.57 -11.18
N ILE A 17 -5.63 -10.34 -11.66
CA ILE A 17 -5.97 -9.12 -12.41
C ILE A 17 -6.68 -8.15 -11.48
N HIS A 18 -6.10 -6.97 -11.29
CA HIS A 18 -6.67 -5.92 -10.47
C HIS A 18 -7.54 -4.96 -11.31
N PHE A 19 -8.84 -4.91 -11.02
CA PHE A 19 -9.77 -3.92 -11.62
C PHE A 19 -9.62 -2.53 -11.00
N LEU A 20 -9.12 -2.47 -9.77
CA LEU A 20 -8.77 -1.26 -9.06
C LEU A 20 -7.42 -1.51 -8.39
N PRO A 21 -6.38 -0.74 -8.74
CA PRO A 21 -5.02 -0.99 -8.24
C PRO A 21 -4.92 -0.97 -6.71
N SER A 22 -5.69 -0.11 -6.03
CA SER A 22 -5.80 -0.10 -4.57
C SER A 22 -7.07 0.62 -4.10
N PHE A 23 -7.41 0.45 -2.82
CA PHE A 23 -8.53 1.14 -2.19
C PHE A 23 -8.11 1.75 -0.84
N ALA A 24 -8.93 2.67 -0.33
CA ALA A 24 -8.77 3.24 1.00
C ALA A 24 -10.09 3.11 1.78
N TYR A 25 -10.01 2.99 3.11
CA TYR A 25 -11.20 2.99 3.97
C TYR A 25 -11.82 4.38 4.09
N SER A 26 -10.99 5.42 4.11
CA SER A 26 -11.45 6.81 4.07
C SER A 26 -12.10 7.12 2.72
N PRO A 27 -13.39 7.52 2.68
CA PRO A 27 -14.08 7.83 1.43
C PRO A 27 -13.38 8.91 0.61
N LEU A 28 -12.87 9.95 1.29
CA LEU A 28 -12.15 11.04 0.63
C LEU A 28 -10.85 10.55 -0.01
N ARG A 29 -10.05 9.75 0.72
CA ARG A 29 -8.81 9.18 0.17
C ARG A 29 -9.11 8.20 -0.96
N HIS A 30 -10.14 7.37 -0.81
CA HIS A 30 -10.57 6.46 -1.86
C HIS A 30 -10.94 7.21 -3.15
N LEU A 31 -11.66 8.33 -3.05
CA LEU A 31 -11.98 9.18 -4.21
C LEU A 31 -10.73 9.78 -4.84
N ARG A 32 -9.75 10.24 -4.03
CA ARG A 32 -8.45 10.73 -4.52
C ARG A 32 -7.67 9.63 -5.25
N TYR A 33 -7.63 8.40 -4.71
CA TYR A 33 -7.02 7.24 -5.37
C TYR A 33 -7.67 6.96 -6.73
N LYS A 34 -9.00 6.91 -6.80
CA LYS A 34 -9.72 6.71 -8.06
C LYS A 34 -9.38 7.77 -9.11
N ARG A 35 -9.29 9.04 -8.71
CA ARG A 35 -8.92 10.14 -9.61
C ARG A 35 -7.47 10.01 -10.08
N PHE A 36 -6.55 9.66 -9.20
CA PHE A 36 -5.16 9.40 -9.52
C PHE A 36 -5.05 8.24 -10.52
N PHE A 37 -5.61 7.08 -10.23
CA PHE A 37 -5.56 5.93 -11.12
C PHE A 37 -6.19 6.20 -12.49
N LYS A 38 -7.32 6.91 -12.53
CA LYS A 38 -7.96 7.28 -13.80
C LYS A 38 -7.07 8.20 -14.64
N ARG A 39 -6.38 9.17 -14.02
CA ARG A 39 -5.51 10.12 -14.73
C ARG A 39 -4.31 9.43 -15.39
N TYR A 40 -3.77 8.41 -14.75
CA TYR A 40 -2.60 7.68 -15.24
C TYR A 40 -2.95 6.41 -16.04
N ALA A 41 -4.22 6.03 -16.16
CA ALA A 41 -4.62 4.76 -16.77
C ALA A 41 -4.07 4.59 -18.21
N ASP A 42 -4.26 5.59 -19.05
CA ASP A 42 -3.85 5.52 -20.45
C ASP A 42 -2.32 5.55 -20.62
N LEU A 43 -1.60 6.25 -19.71
CA LEU A 43 -0.15 6.34 -19.73
C LEU A 43 0.53 4.99 -19.47
N GLN A 44 -0.11 4.09 -18.71
CA GLN A 44 0.46 2.77 -18.41
C GLN A 44 0.55 1.88 -19.66
N PHE A 45 -0.31 2.10 -20.66
CA PHE A 45 -0.30 1.36 -21.91
C PHE A 45 0.60 2.00 -22.97
N ALA A 46 0.99 3.25 -22.80
CA ALA A 46 1.85 3.98 -23.73
C ALA A 46 3.32 3.53 -23.66
N HIS A 47 3.78 3.02 -22.51
CA HIS A 47 5.15 2.56 -22.26
C HIS A 47 5.30 1.07 -22.60
N TYR A 48 4.98 0.70 -23.85
CA TYR A 48 5.16 -0.69 -24.31
C TYR A 48 6.61 -0.91 -24.74
N ASP A 49 7.23 -1.95 -24.19
CA ASP A 49 8.55 -2.39 -24.59
C ASP A 49 8.44 -3.62 -25.54
N GLU A 50 8.85 -3.45 -26.79
CA GLU A 50 8.76 -4.51 -27.80
C GLU A 50 9.66 -5.73 -27.49
N LYS A 51 10.78 -5.52 -26.77
CA LYS A 51 11.70 -6.61 -26.41
C LYS A 51 11.15 -7.43 -25.24
N LEU A 52 10.47 -6.77 -24.28
CA LEU A 52 9.86 -7.43 -23.15
C LEU A 52 8.48 -8.00 -23.49
N GLY A 53 7.81 -7.47 -24.52
CA GLY A 53 6.48 -7.90 -24.94
C GLY A 53 5.35 -7.43 -24.02
N PHE A 54 5.59 -6.43 -23.14
CA PHE A 54 4.59 -5.86 -22.25
C PHE A 54 4.85 -4.37 -21.95
N ALA A 55 3.81 -3.69 -21.46
CA ALA A 55 3.93 -2.31 -21.02
C ALA A 55 4.43 -2.27 -19.57
N TYR A 56 5.26 -1.27 -19.24
CA TYR A 56 5.70 -0.99 -17.87
C TYR A 56 5.13 0.32 -17.35
N PRO A 57 5.00 0.47 -16.02
CA PRO A 57 4.42 1.67 -15.42
C PRO A 57 5.26 2.92 -15.69
N GLU A 58 4.58 4.05 -15.93
CA GLU A 58 5.22 5.37 -15.95
C GLU A 58 5.82 5.67 -14.56
N GLU A 59 6.94 6.37 -14.51
CA GLU A 59 7.80 6.51 -13.33
C GLU A 59 7.10 7.17 -12.14
N ILE A 60 6.35 8.26 -12.38
CA ILE A 60 5.62 8.96 -11.31
C ILE A 60 4.50 8.07 -10.78
N PHE A 61 3.77 7.40 -11.70
CA PHE A 61 2.75 6.43 -11.30
C PHE A 61 3.37 5.30 -10.48
N ASN A 62 4.49 4.73 -10.95
CA ASN A 62 5.16 3.64 -10.27
C ASN A 62 5.60 4.01 -8.85
N ALA A 63 6.21 5.18 -8.68
CA ALA A 63 6.64 5.68 -7.37
C ALA A 63 5.46 5.91 -6.41
N VAL A 64 4.37 6.50 -6.90
CA VAL A 64 3.19 6.78 -6.08
C VAL A 64 2.40 5.50 -5.78
N TYR A 65 2.20 4.64 -6.79
CA TYR A 65 1.46 3.39 -6.63
C TYR A 65 2.19 2.42 -5.70
N SER A 66 3.51 2.28 -5.85
CA SER A 66 4.29 1.42 -4.97
C SER A 66 4.22 1.86 -3.51
N LEU A 67 4.21 3.17 -3.25
CA LEU A 67 4.00 3.69 -1.89
C LEU A 67 2.58 3.40 -1.38
N ILE A 68 1.55 3.53 -2.22
CA ILE A 68 0.17 3.16 -1.88
C ILE A 68 0.10 1.66 -1.55
N HIS A 69 0.76 0.83 -2.32
CA HIS A 69 0.81 -0.61 -2.14
C HIS A 69 1.50 -1.00 -0.83
N ILE A 70 2.66 -0.41 -0.53
CA ILE A 70 3.36 -0.56 0.75
C ILE A 70 2.44 -0.14 1.91
N PHE A 71 1.76 1.02 1.79
CA PHE A 71 0.83 1.51 2.78
C PHE A 71 -0.33 0.54 3.04
N HIS A 72 -0.89 0.00 1.97
CA HIS A 72 -1.96 -0.99 2.04
C HIS A 72 -1.53 -2.24 2.82
N HIS A 73 -0.38 -2.82 2.48
CA HIS A 73 0.14 -4.00 3.17
C HIS A 73 0.46 -3.71 4.63
N VAL A 74 1.09 -2.58 4.95
CA VAL A 74 1.36 -2.20 6.35
C VAL A 74 0.08 -2.17 7.18
N LEU A 75 -1.01 -1.62 6.64
CA LEU A 75 -2.28 -1.53 7.36
C LEU A 75 -3.01 -2.88 7.50
N HIS A 76 -2.90 -3.78 6.54
CA HIS A 76 -3.75 -4.97 6.47
C HIS A 76 -3.06 -6.25 6.91
N GLU A 77 -1.83 -6.46 6.49
CA GLU A 77 -1.18 -7.76 6.57
C GLU A 77 0.20 -7.71 7.22
N GLY A 78 0.88 -6.59 7.08
CA GLY A 78 2.30 -6.44 7.34
C GLY A 78 3.11 -6.49 6.03
N ILE A 79 4.36 -6.07 6.08
CA ILE A 79 5.23 -5.97 4.91
C ILE A 79 6.61 -6.51 5.21
N GLY A 80 7.23 -7.14 4.20
CA GLY A 80 8.63 -7.56 4.24
C GLY A 80 9.57 -6.50 3.68
N LEU A 81 10.88 -6.75 3.83
CA LEU A 81 11.91 -5.85 3.30
C LEU A 81 11.99 -5.88 1.77
N ARG A 82 11.50 -6.94 1.12
CA ARG A 82 11.53 -7.07 -0.35
C ARG A 82 10.81 -5.90 -1.03
N GLN A 83 9.57 -5.62 -0.64
CA GLN A 83 8.79 -4.53 -1.23
C GLN A 83 9.42 -3.15 -0.97
N LEU A 84 10.12 -3.00 0.15
CA LEU A 84 10.89 -1.79 0.44
C LEU A 84 12.16 -1.69 -0.39
N MET A 85 12.80 -2.81 -0.70
CA MET A 85 13.95 -2.86 -1.61
C MET A 85 13.51 -2.54 -3.06
N ASP A 86 12.37 -3.07 -3.51
CA ASP A 86 11.81 -2.71 -4.81
C ASP A 86 11.56 -1.19 -4.89
N TYR A 87 11.05 -0.60 -3.79
CA TYR A 87 10.84 0.84 -3.70
C TYR A 87 12.14 1.66 -3.70
N TYR A 88 13.20 1.14 -3.07
CA TYR A 88 14.54 1.74 -3.14
C TYR A 88 15.00 1.93 -4.60
N TYR A 89 14.90 0.89 -5.42
CA TYR A 89 15.28 0.99 -6.83
C TYR A 89 14.41 1.98 -7.60
N ILE A 90 13.11 2.02 -7.34
CA ILE A 90 12.23 3.02 -7.94
C ILE A 90 12.71 4.44 -7.61
N LEU A 91 13.01 4.73 -6.35
CA LEU A 91 13.48 6.05 -5.90
C LEU A 91 14.80 6.45 -6.57
N CYS A 92 15.74 5.51 -6.72
CA CYS A 92 17.03 5.76 -7.38
C CYS A 92 16.88 6.07 -8.88
N HIS A 93 15.82 5.61 -9.54
CA HIS A 93 15.58 5.84 -10.97
C HIS A 93 14.84 7.16 -11.28
N LEU A 94 14.24 7.81 -10.28
CA LEU A 94 13.55 9.08 -10.49
C LEU A 94 14.55 10.21 -10.72
N ASN A 95 14.32 11.02 -11.73
CA ASN A 95 14.98 12.33 -11.83
C ASN A 95 14.30 13.36 -10.90
N ASP A 96 14.89 14.55 -10.74
CA ASP A 96 14.42 15.58 -9.79
C ASP A 96 13.01 16.07 -10.08
N ASP A 97 12.64 16.25 -11.35
CA ASP A 97 11.28 16.65 -11.76
C ASP A 97 10.26 15.56 -11.41
N GLN A 98 10.54 14.32 -11.74
CA GLN A 98 9.70 13.15 -11.41
C GLN A 98 9.55 13.00 -9.90
N ARG A 99 10.64 13.18 -9.14
CA ARG A 99 10.66 13.14 -7.68
C ARG A 99 9.75 14.20 -7.08
N GLY A 100 9.88 15.44 -7.55
CA GLY A 100 9.05 16.58 -7.14
C GLY A 100 7.56 16.33 -7.43
N LYS A 101 7.23 15.86 -8.63
CA LYS A 101 5.86 15.53 -9.03
C LYS A 101 5.28 14.38 -8.20
N SER A 102 6.05 13.31 -7.99
CA SER A 102 5.66 12.18 -7.13
C SER A 102 5.36 12.63 -5.70
N TRP A 103 6.18 13.51 -5.14
CA TRP A 103 5.94 14.08 -3.81
C TRP A 103 4.66 14.91 -3.74
N LEU A 104 4.35 15.71 -4.75
CA LEU A 104 3.11 16.49 -4.83
C LEU A 104 1.89 15.57 -4.86
N GLU A 105 1.91 14.51 -5.68
CA GLU A 105 0.82 13.52 -5.72
C GLU A 105 0.65 12.81 -4.37
N ILE A 106 1.75 12.36 -3.75
CA ILE A 106 1.73 11.70 -2.44
C ILE A 106 1.10 12.60 -1.37
N LYS A 107 1.43 13.89 -1.36
CA LYS A 107 0.79 14.87 -0.46
C LYS A 107 -0.70 15.01 -0.75
N HIS A 108 -1.08 15.13 -2.02
CA HIS A 108 -2.48 15.23 -2.45
C HIS A 108 -3.30 14.00 -2.01
N LEU A 109 -2.71 12.82 -2.06
CA LEU A 109 -3.32 11.57 -1.61
C LEU A 109 -3.38 11.44 -0.07
N GLY A 110 -2.76 12.37 0.66
CA GLY A 110 -2.73 12.37 2.13
C GLY A 110 -1.77 11.33 2.71
N LEU A 111 -0.74 10.94 1.97
CA LEU A 111 0.26 9.95 2.37
C LEU A 111 1.58 10.57 2.85
N GLY A 112 1.70 11.89 2.94
CA GLY A 112 2.96 12.56 3.26
C GLY A 112 3.62 12.11 4.57
N ARG A 113 2.84 11.88 5.65
CA ARG A 113 3.38 11.36 6.91
C ARG A 113 3.92 9.95 6.78
N PHE A 114 3.24 9.13 6.00
CA PHE A 114 3.68 7.76 5.75
C PHE A 114 4.94 7.74 4.87
N ALA A 115 4.98 8.55 3.81
CA ALA A 115 6.16 8.72 2.97
C ALA A 115 7.39 9.13 3.79
N ALA A 116 7.26 10.13 4.66
CA ALA A 116 8.37 10.55 5.54
C ALA A 116 8.86 9.44 6.49
N ALA A 117 7.97 8.54 6.92
CA ALA A 117 8.36 7.36 7.68
C ALA A 117 9.09 6.33 6.81
N VAL A 118 8.63 6.12 5.57
CA VAL A 118 9.27 5.21 4.61
C VAL A 118 10.66 5.74 4.23
N MET A 119 10.83 7.05 4.01
CA MET A 119 12.15 7.64 3.72
C MET A 119 13.15 7.36 4.84
N TYR A 120 12.73 7.46 6.11
CA TYR A 120 13.59 7.06 7.23
C TYR A 120 14.00 5.58 7.15
N VAL A 121 13.07 4.69 6.81
CA VAL A 121 13.36 3.26 6.68
C VAL A 121 14.31 3.00 5.52
N GLN A 122 14.13 3.70 4.39
CA GLN A 122 15.01 3.62 3.22
C GLN A 122 16.45 4.01 3.56
N GLN A 123 16.64 5.15 4.23
CA GLN A 123 17.97 5.55 4.67
C GLN A 123 18.57 4.56 5.68
N ARG A 124 17.76 4.08 6.64
CA ARG A 124 18.28 3.28 7.75
C ARG A 124 18.62 1.84 7.38
N ILE A 125 17.93 1.27 6.39
CA ILE A 125 18.07 -0.14 6.01
C ILE A 125 18.85 -0.31 4.71
N PHE A 126 18.63 0.59 3.74
CA PHE A 126 19.21 0.49 2.39
C PHE A 126 20.24 1.59 2.11
N GLU A 127 20.52 2.45 3.10
CA GLU A 127 21.49 3.55 2.98
C GLU A 127 21.19 4.49 1.81
N LEU A 128 19.88 4.73 1.55
CA LEU A 128 19.43 5.63 0.50
C LEU A 128 20.01 7.04 0.74
N GLU A 129 20.70 7.57 -0.24
CA GLU A 129 21.31 8.91 -0.19
C GLU A 129 20.23 10.00 -0.18
N ASP A 130 20.57 11.18 0.37
CA ASP A 130 19.63 12.30 0.55
C ASP A 130 19.04 12.78 -0.78
N ASP A 131 19.81 12.75 -1.85
CA ASP A 131 19.41 13.20 -3.18
C ASP A 131 18.27 12.35 -3.80
N TYR A 132 18.08 11.13 -3.32
CA TYR A 132 17.01 10.25 -3.81
C TYR A 132 15.73 10.31 -2.94
N LEU A 133 15.71 11.09 -1.89
CA LEU A 133 14.55 11.19 -1.00
C LEU A 133 13.40 11.96 -1.67
N LEU A 134 12.17 11.51 -1.44
CA LEU A 134 10.96 12.25 -1.82
C LEU A 134 10.67 13.43 -0.89
N CYS A 135 11.06 13.32 0.36
CA CYS A 135 10.85 14.31 1.41
C CYS A 135 11.73 14.03 2.60
N GLU A 136 11.82 15.00 3.50
CA GLU A 136 12.53 14.88 4.77
C GLU A 136 12.06 13.68 5.58
N PRO A 137 12.96 12.78 6.04
CA PRO A 137 12.63 11.62 6.82
C PRO A 137 12.09 11.98 8.21
N ASN A 138 11.01 11.35 8.64
CA ASN A 138 10.51 11.51 10.00
C ASN A 138 11.03 10.39 10.91
N VAL A 139 12.02 10.70 11.73
CA VAL A 139 12.69 9.73 12.62
C VAL A 139 11.71 9.00 13.55
N LYS A 140 10.78 9.73 14.17
CA LYS A 140 9.82 9.14 15.14
C LYS A 140 8.86 8.16 14.46
N LEU A 141 8.26 8.58 13.35
CA LEU A 141 7.34 7.74 12.60
C LEU A 141 8.09 6.60 11.91
N GLY A 142 9.29 6.85 11.42
CA GLY A 142 10.12 5.84 10.78
C GLY A 142 10.58 4.73 11.72
N ARG A 143 11.00 5.07 12.94
CA ARG A 143 11.31 4.06 13.98
C ARG A 143 10.09 3.20 14.32
N MET A 144 8.91 3.81 14.40
CA MET A 144 7.66 3.09 14.65
C MET A 144 7.34 2.15 13.49
N LEU A 145 7.46 2.61 12.24
CA LEU A 145 7.26 1.79 11.05
C LEU A 145 8.25 0.63 10.99
N LEU A 146 9.54 0.89 11.22
CA LEU A 146 10.58 -0.14 11.21
C LEU A 146 10.35 -1.21 12.29
N THR A 147 9.90 -0.80 13.47
CA THR A 147 9.53 -1.73 14.54
C THR A 147 8.38 -2.62 14.12
N GLU A 148 7.38 -2.07 13.45
CA GLU A 148 6.22 -2.81 12.97
C GLU A 148 6.60 -3.77 11.83
N ILE A 149 7.46 -3.35 10.90
CA ILE A 149 8.01 -4.22 9.85
C ILE A 149 8.74 -5.42 10.44
N LYS A 150 9.61 -5.19 11.43
CA LYS A 150 10.35 -6.27 12.12
C LYS A 150 9.42 -7.23 12.86
N ARG A 151 8.32 -6.74 13.43
CA ARG A 151 7.37 -7.53 14.21
C ARG A 151 6.43 -8.34 13.33
N SER A 152 5.86 -7.72 12.30
CA SER A 152 4.89 -8.38 11.42
C SER A 152 5.57 -9.27 10.38
N GLY A 153 6.78 -8.92 9.94
CA GLY A 153 7.49 -9.66 8.91
C GLY A 153 6.72 -9.73 7.59
N ASN A 154 7.05 -10.72 6.78
CA ASN A 154 6.44 -10.93 5.48
C ASN A 154 4.95 -11.29 5.64
N PHE A 155 4.05 -10.38 5.23
CA PHE A 155 2.58 -10.55 5.29
C PHE A 155 2.04 -11.03 6.66
N GLY A 156 2.66 -10.59 7.74
CA GLY A 156 2.24 -10.97 9.10
C GLY A 156 2.45 -12.44 9.46
N HIS A 157 3.18 -13.19 8.64
CA HIS A 157 3.37 -14.63 8.80
C HIS A 157 4.04 -15.00 10.14
N TYR A 158 4.96 -14.15 10.59
CA TYR A 158 5.71 -14.33 11.83
C TYR A 158 5.17 -13.51 13.00
N ASP A 159 4.07 -12.78 12.81
CA ASP A 159 3.50 -11.92 13.84
C ASP A 159 2.90 -12.76 14.98
N ALA A 160 3.54 -12.72 16.14
CA ALA A 160 3.09 -13.45 17.34
C ALA A 160 1.67 -13.05 17.77
N ARG A 161 1.24 -11.81 17.50
CA ARG A 161 -0.12 -11.33 17.80
C ARG A 161 -1.20 -12.10 17.03
N ASN A 162 -0.86 -12.67 15.87
CA ASN A 162 -1.78 -13.47 15.06
C ASN A 162 -1.98 -14.90 15.60
N ARG A 163 -1.08 -15.39 16.47
CA ARG A 163 -1.16 -16.76 17.04
C ARG A 163 -2.27 -16.89 18.08
N GLU A 164 -2.55 -15.83 18.82
CA GLU A 164 -3.55 -15.80 19.90
C GLU A 164 -4.97 -15.49 19.40
N VAL A 165 -5.13 -15.19 18.11
CA VAL A 165 -6.44 -14.85 17.55
C VAL A 165 -7.25 -16.13 17.33
N ASN A 166 -8.41 -16.22 17.98
CA ASN A 166 -9.38 -17.28 17.68
C ASN A 166 -9.96 -17.06 16.26
N ARG A 167 -9.36 -17.71 15.27
CA ARG A 167 -9.74 -17.60 13.84
C ARG A 167 -11.12 -18.18 13.53
N GLN A 168 -11.68 -19.00 14.41
CA GLN A 168 -13.04 -19.52 14.27
C GLN A 168 -14.09 -18.45 14.58
N SER A 169 -13.75 -17.45 15.41
CA SER A 169 -14.63 -16.33 15.72
C SER A 169 -14.37 -15.13 14.80
N LYS A 170 -15.31 -14.85 13.90
CA LYS A 170 -15.26 -13.66 13.03
C LYS A 170 -15.16 -12.34 13.83
N LEU A 171 -15.76 -12.31 15.02
CA LEU A 171 -15.72 -11.16 15.91
C LEU A 171 -14.32 -10.96 16.52
N SER A 172 -13.66 -12.05 16.94
CA SER A 172 -12.29 -12.02 17.44
C SER A 172 -11.32 -11.49 16.38
N VAL A 173 -11.41 -11.98 15.16
CA VAL A 173 -10.61 -11.52 14.01
C VAL A 173 -10.88 -10.04 13.70
N TYR A 174 -12.15 -9.61 13.78
CA TYR A 174 -12.53 -8.21 13.56
C TYR A 174 -11.88 -7.30 14.60
N TRP A 175 -12.03 -7.58 15.89
CA TRP A 175 -11.47 -6.77 16.96
C TRP A 175 -9.93 -6.77 16.96
N HIS A 176 -9.32 -7.90 16.66
CA HIS A 176 -7.86 -7.95 16.48
C HIS A 176 -7.39 -6.98 15.39
N ASN A 177 -8.03 -7.00 14.23
CA ASN A 177 -7.69 -6.09 13.14
C ASN A 177 -7.94 -4.62 13.49
N VAL A 178 -9.00 -4.30 14.23
CA VAL A 178 -9.28 -2.94 14.69
C VAL A 178 -8.21 -2.48 15.67
N SER A 179 -7.88 -3.29 16.69
CA SER A 179 -6.85 -2.93 17.68
C SER A 179 -5.46 -2.77 17.06
N ARG A 180 -5.11 -3.62 16.10
CA ARG A 180 -3.86 -3.48 15.35
C ARG A 180 -3.81 -2.16 14.58
N ASN A 181 -4.90 -1.75 13.96
CA ASN A 181 -4.95 -0.52 13.18
C ASN A 181 -4.74 0.74 14.04
N VAL A 182 -5.07 0.71 15.33
CA VAL A 182 -4.84 1.83 16.26
C VAL A 182 -3.35 2.23 16.30
N ILE A 183 -2.43 1.29 16.15
CA ILE A 183 -0.98 1.55 16.09
C ILE A 183 -0.67 2.53 14.96
N PHE A 184 -1.40 2.44 13.85
CA PHE A 184 -1.19 3.25 12.65
C PHE A 184 -1.91 4.60 12.66
N PHE A 185 -2.60 4.96 13.75
CA PHE A 185 -3.32 6.23 13.84
C PHE A 185 -2.43 7.46 13.54
N ARG A 186 -1.16 7.40 13.91
CA ARG A 186 -0.21 8.49 13.66
C ARG A 186 0.14 8.70 12.19
N PHE A 187 0.07 7.64 11.37
CA PHE A 187 0.31 7.72 9.93
C PHE A 187 -0.95 8.05 9.15
N ALA A 188 -2.07 7.44 9.56
CA ALA A 188 -3.28 7.36 8.77
C ALA A 188 -4.54 7.46 9.63
N PRO A 189 -4.77 8.58 10.34
CA PRO A 189 -5.90 8.70 11.26
C PRO A 189 -7.25 8.44 10.59
N SER A 190 -7.45 8.90 9.35
CA SER A 190 -8.69 8.67 8.63
C SER A 190 -8.90 7.19 8.27
N GLU A 191 -7.85 6.45 7.88
CA GLU A 191 -7.98 5.02 7.60
C GLU A 191 -8.36 4.24 8.85
N VAL A 192 -7.68 4.52 9.95
CA VAL A 192 -7.96 3.88 11.25
C VAL A 192 -9.38 4.18 11.72
N PHE A 193 -9.84 5.41 11.55
CA PHE A 193 -11.20 5.81 11.92
C PHE A 193 -12.26 5.10 11.07
N PHE A 194 -12.09 5.03 9.76
CA PHE A 194 -13.10 4.45 8.86
C PHE A 194 -13.04 2.91 8.76
N ALA A 195 -11.91 2.28 9.08
CA ALA A 195 -11.74 0.83 8.98
C ALA A 195 -12.83 0.00 9.72
N PRO A 196 -13.22 0.34 10.98
CA PRO A 196 -14.26 -0.37 11.68
C PRO A 196 -15.63 -0.33 10.99
N PHE A 197 -15.95 0.78 10.35
CA PHE A 197 -17.24 0.94 9.65
C PHE A 197 -17.23 0.28 8.27
N TRP A 198 -16.12 0.34 7.57
CA TRP A 198 -16.00 -0.22 6.24
C TRP A 198 -16.21 -1.73 6.19
N LYS A 199 -15.59 -2.49 7.10
CA LYS A 199 -15.65 -3.95 7.09
C LYS A 199 -17.07 -4.51 7.22
N PRO A 200 -17.90 -4.07 8.18
CA PRO A 200 -19.30 -4.48 8.27
C PRO A 200 -20.13 -4.07 7.05
N CYS A 201 -19.97 -2.84 6.58
CA CYS A 201 -20.69 -2.36 5.38
C CYS A 201 -20.35 -3.19 4.13
N HIS A 202 -19.10 -3.54 3.96
CA HIS A 202 -18.66 -4.39 2.85
C HIS A 202 -19.21 -5.82 2.97
N LEU A 203 -19.26 -6.37 4.18
CA LEU A 203 -19.84 -7.69 4.42
C LEU A 203 -21.35 -7.69 4.08
N LEU A 204 -22.10 -6.70 4.56
CA LEU A 204 -23.52 -6.53 4.23
C LEU A 204 -23.75 -6.40 2.72
N TRP A 205 -22.94 -5.59 2.04
CA TRP A 205 -23.01 -5.44 0.59
C TRP A 205 -22.76 -6.75 -0.15
N ARG A 206 -21.78 -7.57 0.29
CA ARG A 206 -21.51 -8.90 -0.29
C ARG A 206 -22.68 -9.85 -0.10
N VAL A 207 -23.31 -9.85 1.09
CA VAL A 207 -24.48 -10.67 1.37
C VAL A 207 -25.63 -10.26 0.44
N MET A 208 -25.93 -8.97 0.34
CA MET A 208 -26.98 -8.46 -0.56
C MET A 208 -26.75 -8.80 -2.04
N LYS A 209 -25.47 -8.77 -2.49
CA LYS A 209 -25.14 -9.16 -3.88
C LYS A 209 -25.26 -10.67 -4.16
N LYS A 210 -25.08 -11.52 -3.14
CA LYS A 210 -25.21 -12.97 -3.29
C LYS A 210 -26.68 -13.41 -3.45
N TYR A 211 -27.62 -12.58 -3.06
CA TYR A 211 -29.06 -12.81 -3.17
C TYR A 211 -29.70 -12.07 -4.36
N ARG A 212 -28.93 -11.45 -5.23
CA ARG A 212 -29.31 -10.93 -6.55
C ARG A 212 -28.67 -11.78 -7.64
#